data_3970b18b3ecda96dd5af90801a59d4b8
#
_entry.id   3970b18b3ecda96dd5af90801a59d4b8
#
_cell.length_a   1.000
_cell.length_b   1.000
_cell.length_c   1.000
_cell.angle_alpha   90.00
_cell.angle_beta   90.00
_cell.angle_gamma   90.00
#
_symmetry.space_group_name_H-M   'P 1'
#
loop_
_entity.id
_entity.type
_entity.pdbx_description
1 polymer ?
#
loop_
_entity_poly.entity_id
_entity_poly.type
_entity_poly.pdbx_seq_one_letter_code
_entity_poly.pdbx_strand_id
1 'polypeptide(L)'
;MKKVLCGFLSLSLLLLSVGPSMAETRPAGHRLLYQGHGSLRIVTSEGKVIYIDPYAGEGYDLTADLILVSHGHQDHNAVNLIRSRSKDCRIIYNTDALVNGKYQTYDLGYATVEAVQAGNNRNHDIKVCVGWLITLSGGVSVYATGDTSTTDQMAELAERGIHYAFFVCDGRFNMDMDEAIACAKTVKAQHSIPYHMAPGALFDQKRAEMFDVPGRLILPAGQEITLE
;
A
#
# COMPACT_ATOMS: atom_id res chain seq x y z
N MET A 1 -4.40 -23.73 84.93
CA MET A 1 -4.80 -22.51 84.24
C MET A 1 -4.07 -22.48 82.90
N LYS A 2 -4.73 -22.87 81.78
CA LYS A 2 -4.17 -22.90 80.41
C LYS A 2 -4.73 -21.69 79.67
N LYS A 3 -3.84 -20.78 79.22
CA LYS A 3 -4.19 -19.61 78.40
C LYS A 3 -4.27 -20.06 76.97
N VAL A 4 -5.45 -19.90 76.35
CA VAL A 4 -5.67 -20.10 74.86
C VAL A 4 -5.33 -18.79 74.20
N LEU A 5 -4.37 -18.84 73.30
CA LEU A 5 -3.97 -17.73 72.44
C LEU A 5 -4.77 -17.78 71.14
N CYS A 6 -5.66 -16.83 70.94
CA CYS A 6 -6.48 -16.74 69.75
C CYS A 6 -5.69 -15.89 68.70
N GLY A 7 -5.18 -16.53 67.62
CA GLY A 7 -4.49 -15.87 66.55
C GLY A 7 -5.52 -15.38 65.52
N PHE A 8 -5.57 -14.05 65.31
CA PHE A 8 -6.32 -13.44 64.21
C PHE A 8 -5.52 -13.56 62.90
N LEU A 9 -6.03 -14.32 61.97
CA LEU A 9 -5.50 -14.36 60.62
C LEU A 9 -6.17 -13.23 59.81
N SER A 10 -5.43 -12.15 59.51
CA SER A 10 -5.92 -11.09 58.64
C SER A 10 -5.70 -11.50 57.17
N LEU A 11 -6.78 -11.76 56.47
CA LEU A 11 -6.79 -12.02 55.03
C LEU A 11 -6.74 -10.70 54.26
N SER A 12 -5.57 -10.32 53.77
CA SER A 12 -5.40 -9.13 52.92
C SER A 12 -5.92 -9.44 51.53
N LEU A 13 -7.07 -8.85 51.16
CA LEU A 13 -7.65 -8.91 49.82
C LEU A 13 -6.89 -7.96 48.90
N LEU A 14 -6.05 -8.49 48.01
CA LEU A 14 -5.35 -7.72 46.97
C LEU A 14 -6.34 -7.36 45.88
N LEU A 15 -6.88 -6.16 45.86
CA LEU A 15 -7.67 -5.60 44.76
C LEU A 15 -6.74 -5.26 43.57
N LEU A 16 -6.69 -6.14 42.60
CA LEU A 16 -6.10 -5.85 41.29
C LEU A 16 -6.99 -4.83 40.58
N SER A 17 -6.58 -3.55 40.57
CA SER A 17 -7.20 -2.53 39.73
C SER A 17 -6.83 -2.80 38.26
N VAL A 18 -7.77 -3.34 37.47
CA VAL A 18 -7.69 -3.35 36.05
C VAL A 18 -7.92 -1.91 35.59
N GLY A 19 -6.83 -1.20 35.26
CA GLY A 19 -6.92 0.12 34.63
C GLY A 19 -7.66 0.03 33.29
N PRO A 20 -8.35 1.11 32.86
CA PRO A 20 -9.03 1.12 31.58
C PRO A 20 -8.01 0.84 30.48
N SER A 21 -8.24 -0.21 29.71
CA SER A 21 -7.55 -0.45 28.43
C SER A 21 -7.76 0.78 27.57
N MET A 22 -6.67 1.46 27.20
CA MET A 22 -6.70 2.52 26.20
C MET A 22 -7.11 1.84 24.88
N ALA A 23 -8.38 1.91 24.53
CA ALA A 23 -8.81 1.55 23.21
C ALA A 23 -8.05 2.45 22.23
N GLU A 24 -7.16 1.89 21.42
CA GLU A 24 -6.57 2.60 20.29
C GLU A 24 -7.72 3.17 19.47
N THR A 25 -7.85 4.49 19.42
CA THR A 25 -8.82 5.17 18.58
C THR A 25 -8.51 4.81 17.14
N ARG A 26 -9.33 3.96 16.52
CA ARG A 26 -9.23 3.65 15.09
C ARG A 26 -9.27 4.96 14.32
N PRO A 27 -8.38 5.17 13.35
CA PRO A 27 -8.42 6.37 12.53
C PRO A 27 -9.79 6.49 11.85
N ALA A 28 -10.32 7.70 11.77
CA ALA A 28 -11.63 7.98 11.20
C ALA A 28 -11.67 7.89 9.65
N GLY A 29 -10.69 7.26 9.02
CA GLY A 29 -10.59 7.11 7.56
C GLY A 29 -9.45 6.19 7.16
N HIS A 30 -9.36 5.87 5.88
CA HIS A 30 -8.20 5.18 5.33
C HIS A 30 -7.01 6.13 5.27
N ARG A 31 -5.80 5.62 5.49
CA ARG A 31 -4.56 6.42 5.39
C ARG A 31 -3.60 5.74 4.43
N LEU A 32 -2.90 6.55 3.64
CA LEU A 32 -1.86 6.09 2.74
C LEU A 32 -0.56 6.82 3.05
N LEU A 33 0.50 6.05 3.31
CA LEU A 33 1.87 6.51 3.41
C LEU A 33 2.59 6.21 2.11
N TYR A 34 3.18 7.21 1.47
CA TYR A 34 4.16 7.00 0.42
C TYR A 34 5.54 6.78 1.06
N GLN A 35 6.03 5.55 1.04
CA GLN A 35 7.32 5.21 1.66
C GLN A 35 8.51 5.63 0.81
N GLY A 36 8.27 5.87 -0.48
CA GLY A 36 9.27 6.26 -1.47
C GLY A 36 9.50 5.19 -2.54
N HIS A 37 10.09 5.59 -3.66
CA HIS A 37 10.29 4.76 -4.84
C HIS A 37 8.94 4.19 -5.34
N GLY A 38 8.79 2.86 -5.42
CA GLY A 38 7.53 2.19 -5.75
C GLY A 38 6.67 1.80 -4.53
N SER A 39 7.12 2.12 -3.31
CA SER A 39 6.58 1.53 -2.08
C SER A 39 5.47 2.36 -1.45
N LEU A 40 4.36 1.71 -1.12
CA LEU A 40 3.20 2.32 -0.47
C LEU A 40 2.78 1.47 0.75
N ARG A 41 2.20 2.14 1.77
CA ARG A 41 1.48 1.49 2.86
C ARG A 41 0.10 2.09 3.00
N ILE A 42 -0.94 1.26 3.05
CA ILE A 42 -2.31 1.67 3.35
C ILE A 42 -2.70 1.11 4.72
N VAL A 43 -3.30 1.96 5.56
CA VAL A 43 -3.98 1.54 6.79
C VAL A 43 -5.46 1.80 6.58
N THR A 44 -6.26 0.74 6.57
CA THR A 44 -7.70 0.86 6.34
C THR A 44 -8.43 1.39 7.59
N SER A 45 -9.64 1.88 7.43
CA SER A 45 -10.49 2.32 8.54
C SER A 45 -10.78 1.21 9.55
N GLU A 46 -10.69 -0.05 9.13
CA GLU A 46 -10.81 -1.24 9.99
C GLU A 46 -9.50 -1.56 10.74
N GLY A 47 -8.42 -0.81 10.47
CA GLY A 47 -7.11 -1.01 11.06
C GLY A 47 -6.28 -2.10 10.37
N LYS A 48 -6.64 -2.52 9.15
CA LYS A 48 -5.86 -3.46 8.34
C LYS A 48 -4.71 -2.76 7.64
N VAL A 49 -3.56 -3.40 7.57
CA VAL A 49 -2.34 -2.84 6.99
C VAL A 49 -1.97 -3.56 5.72
N ILE A 50 -1.89 -2.82 4.62
CA ILE A 50 -1.52 -3.30 3.28
C ILE A 50 -0.20 -2.63 2.89
N TYR A 51 0.81 -3.42 2.56
CA TYR A 51 2.04 -2.94 1.96
C TYR A 51 2.07 -3.30 0.49
N ILE A 52 2.59 -2.39 -0.34
CA ILE A 52 2.74 -2.56 -1.78
C ILE A 52 4.20 -2.30 -2.12
N ASP A 53 4.81 -3.25 -2.84
CA ASP A 53 6.18 -3.17 -3.36
C ASP A 53 7.21 -2.67 -2.33
N PRO A 54 7.40 -3.37 -1.19
CA PRO A 54 8.33 -2.93 -0.16
C PRO A 54 9.76 -2.91 -0.70
N TYR A 55 10.49 -1.79 -0.47
CA TYR A 55 11.88 -1.66 -0.92
C TYR A 55 12.74 -0.85 0.06
N ALA A 56 12.43 0.44 0.23
CA ALA A 56 13.25 1.37 0.99
C ALA A 56 12.37 2.47 1.62
N GLY A 57 12.97 3.39 2.35
CA GLY A 57 12.25 4.38 3.13
C GLY A 57 11.86 3.86 4.51
N GLU A 58 10.90 4.50 5.14
CA GLU A 58 10.45 4.23 6.49
C GLU A 58 9.00 3.73 6.51
N GLY A 59 8.49 3.36 7.71
CA GLY A 59 7.10 3.00 7.90
C GLY A 59 6.79 1.51 7.69
N TYR A 60 7.77 0.62 7.88
CA TYR A 60 7.60 -0.85 7.87
C TYR A 60 7.39 -1.42 9.29
N ASP A 61 6.94 -0.60 10.22
CA ASP A 61 6.80 -0.87 11.65
C ASP A 61 5.43 -1.45 12.05
N LEU A 62 4.41 -1.28 11.20
CA LEU A 62 3.08 -1.80 11.47
C LEU A 62 2.95 -3.29 11.10
N THR A 63 2.11 -4.00 11.85
CA THR A 63 1.81 -5.42 11.58
C THR A 63 1.03 -5.56 10.28
N ALA A 64 1.60 -6.23 9.27
CA ALA A 64 0.98 -6.41 7.97
C ALA A 64 -0.16 -7.42 8.02
N ASP A 65 -1.26 -7.12 7.34
CA ASP A 65 -2.33 -8.05 7.00
C ASP A 65 -2.23 -8.51 5.54
N LEU A 66 -1.65 -7.68 4.67
CA LEU A 66 -1.45 -7.97 3.26
C LEU A 66 -0.13 -7.36 2.77
N ILE A 67 0.58 -8.09 1.92
CA ILE A 67 1.75 -7.60 1.19
C ILE A 67 1.53 -7.94 -0.28
N LEU A 68 1.63 -6.93 -1.14
CA LEU A 68 1.48 -7.04 -2.59
C LEU A 68 2.84 -6.80 -3.25
N VAL A 69 3.23 -7.65 -4.20
CA VAL A 69 4.48 -7.53 -4.95
C VAL A 69 4.16 -7.57 -6.43
N SER A 70 4.39 -6.45 -7.13
CA SER A 70 4.05 -6.27 -8.53
C SER A 70 4.93 -7.08 -9.50
N HIS A 71 6.19 -7.30 -9.12
CA HIS A 71 7.16 -8.11 -9.87
C HIS A 71 8.42 -8.45 -9.03
N GLY A 72 9.32 -9.25 -9.59
CA GLY A 72 10.42 -9.86 -8.85
C GLY A 72 11.70 -9.01 -8.71
N HIS A 73 11.75 -7.76 -9.16
CA HIS A 73 12.95 -6.92 -8.99
C HIS A 73 13.16 -6.57 -7.51
N GLN A 74 14.43 -6.37 -7.12
CA GLN A 74 14.81 -6.17 -5.71
C GLN A 74 14.22 -4.90 -5.11
N ASP A 75 13.99 -3.89 -5.92
CA ASP A 75 13.41 -2.61 -5.52
C ASP A 75 11.87 -2.61 -5.41
N HIS A 76 11.24 -3.78 -5.54
CA HIS A 76 9.81 -4.01 -5.31
C HIS A 76 9.52 -5.19 -4.38
N ASN A 77 10.52 -5.98 -4.02
CA ASN A 77 10.34 -7.28 -3.37
C ASN A 77 11.15 -7.45 -2.07
N ALA A 78 11.40 -6.38 -1.35
CA ALA A 78 12.08 -6.46 -0.05
C ALA A 78 11.11 -6.81 1.09
N VAL A 79 10.32 -7.87 0.93
CA VAL A 79 9.27 -8.34 1.86
C VAL A 79 9.82 -8.59 3.27
N ASN A 80 11.12 -8.88 3.41
CA ASN A 80 11.79 -9.08 4.68
C ASN A 80 11.93 -7.82 5.54
N LEU A 81 11.71 -6.62 5.00
CA LEU A 81 11.62 -5.38 5.77
C LEU A 81 10.40 -5.40 6.71
N ILE A 82 9.33 -6.08 6.31
CA ILE A 82 8.09 -6.19 7.08
C ILE A 82 8.24 -7.36 8.05
N ARG A 83 8.74 -7.08 9.24
CA ARG A 83 9.05 -8.09 10.27
C ARG A 83 7.83 -8.54 11.04
N SER A 84 6.85 -7.65 11.22
CA SER A 84 5.61 -7.95 11.93
C SER A 84 4.50 -8.28 10.94
N ARG A 85 3.89 -9.46 11.09
CA ARG A 85 2.80 -9.92 10.22
C ARG A 85 1.70 -10.54 11.08
N SER A 86 0.45 -10.26 10.76
CA SER A 86 -0.68 -10.89 11.44
C SER A 86 -0.69 -12.40 11.13
N LYS A 87 -1.38 -13.17 11.98
CA LYS A 87 -1.50 -14.63 11.81
C LYS A 87 -2.03 -15.00 10.42
N ASP A 88 -2.95 -14.20 9.89
CA ASP A 88 -3.63 -14.43 8.61
C ASP A 88 -3.07 -13.53 7.49
N CYS A 89 -1.87 -12.96 7.69
CA CYS A 89 -1.22 -12.13 6.69
C CYS A 89 -1.01 -12.90 5.40
N ARG A 90 -1.46 -12.31 4.30
CA ARG A 90 -1.23 -12.86 2.96
C ARG A 90 -0.11 -12.08 2.26
N ILE A 91 0.71 -12.79 1.50
CA ILE A 91 1.64 -12.19 0.54
C ILE A 91 1.14 -12.64 -0.83
N ILE A 92 0.84 -11.68 -1.70
CA ILE A 92 0.40 -11.95 -3.07
C ILE A 92 1.49 -11.43 -4.00
N TYR A 93 2.18 -12.36 -4.64
CA TYR A 93 3.16 -12.04 -5.65
C TYR A 93 2.52 -11.92 -7.03
N ASN A 94 3.21 -11.27 -7.95
CA ASN A 94 2.82 -11.23 -9.37
C ASN A 94 2.50 -12.63 -9.93
N THR A 95 3.22 -13.66 -9.52
CA THR A 95 3.00 -15.06 -9.94
C THR A 95 1.67 -15.64 -9.44
N ASP A 96 1.17 -15.15 -8.31
CA ASP A 96 -0.15 -15.52 -7.78
C ASP A 96 -1.26 -14.70 -8.48
N ALA A 97 -0.92 -13.47 -8.85
CA ALA A 97 -1.84 -12.46 -9.36
C ALA A 97 -2.05 -12.56 -10.90
N LEU A 98 -1.08 -13.10 -11.63
CA LEU A 98 -1.16 -13.33 -13.08
C LEU A 98 -0.93 -14.82 -13.37
N VAL A 99 -2.02 -15.59 -13.45
CA VAL A 99 -2.00 -17.04 -13.61
C VAL A 99 -2.53 -17.42 -15.01
N ASN A 100 -1.70 -18.05 -15.81
CA ASN A 100 -2.06 -18.46 -17.18
C ASN A 100 -2.62 -17.30 -18.04
N GLY A 101 -2.05 -16.11 -17.92
CA GLY A 101 -2.47 -14.91 -18.62
C GLY A 101 -3.76 -14.28 -18.11
N LYS A 102 -4.27 -14.70 -16.95
CA LYS A 102 -5.48 -14.17 -16.32
C LYS A 102 -5.12 -13.41 -15.06
N TYR A 103 -5.49 -12.14 -15.00
CA TYR A 103 -5.35 -11.30 -13.81
C TYR A 103 -6.38 -11.72 -12.75
N GLN A 104 -5.91 -11.91 -11.53
CA GLN A 104 -6.71 -12.40 -10.41
C GLN A 104 -7.31 -11.24 -9.61
N THR A 105 -8.44 -11.50 -8.99
CA THR A 105 -9.10 -10.60 -8.04
C THR A 105 -9.25 -11.29 -6.70
N TYR A 106 -8.97 -10.57 -5.61
CA TYR A 106 -9.05 -11.06 -4.25
C TYR A 106 -10.01 -10.19 -3.45
N ASP A 107 -11.11 -10.78 -2.99
CA ASP A 107 -11.98 -10.18 -1.97
C ASP A 107 -11.46 -10.58 -0.58
N LEU A 108 -11.06 -9.59 0.20
CA LEU A 108 -10.49 -9.77 1.55
C LEU A 108 -11.45 -9.29 2.65
N GLY A 109 -12.65 -8.83 2.28
CA GLY A 109 -13.65 -8.30 3.17
C GLY A 109 -13.41 -6.83 3.58
N TYR A 110 -12.16 -6.43 3.81
CA TYR A 110 -11.75 -5.02 4.08
C TYR A 110 -11.23 -4.29 2.84
N ALA A 111 -10.92 -5.03 1.80
CA ALA A 111 -10.51 -4.51 0.50
C ALA A 111 -10.75 -5.55 -0.59
N THR A 112 -11.06 -5.08 -1.81
CA THR A 112 -10.94 -5.86 -3.03
C THR A 112 -9.64 -5.47 -3.71
N VAL A 113 -8.80 -6.45 -4.07
CA VAL A 113 -7.51 -6.25 -4.74
C VAL A 113 -7.57 -6.91 -6.10
N GLU A 114 -7.44 -6.11 -7.14
CA GLU A 114 -7.42 -6.57 -8.53
C GLU A 114 -6.00 -6.39 -9.09
N ALA A 115 -5.42 -7.47 -9.63
CA ALA A 115 -4.26 -7.36 -10.47
C ALA A 115 -4.67 -6.78 -11.82
N VAL A 116 -3.88 -5.86 -12.36
CA VAL A 116 -4.11 -5.22 -13.66
C VAL A 116 -2.83 -5.26 -14.49
N GLN A 117 -2.94 -4.96 -15.79
CA GLN A 117 -1.78 -4.95 -16.68
C GLN A 117 -0.70 -3.98 -16.21
N ALA A 118 0.54 -4.45 -16.20
CA ALA A 118 1.76 -3.65 -16.05
C ALA A 118 2.89 -4.25 -16.90
N GLY A 119 4.02 -3.56 -17.00
CA GLY A 119 5.13 -3.96 -17.87
C GLY A 119 5.02 -3.31 -19.24
N ASN A 120 4.95 -4.13 -20.30
CA ASN A 120 4.84 -3.69 -21.67
C ASN A 120 6.03 -2.85 -22.18
N ASN A 121 7.23 -3.13 -21.68
CA ASN A 121 8.47 -2.52 -22.17
C ASN A 121 9.63 -3.54 -22.15
N ARG A 122 10.80 -3.11 -22.61
CA ARG A 122 11.96 -4.00 -22.73
C ARG A 122 12.51 -4.52 -21.40
N ASN A 123 12.21 -3.85 -20.28
CA ASN A 123 12.72 -4.21 -18.95
C ASN A 123 11.67 -5.00 -18.15
N HIS A 124 10.38 -4.84 -18.49
CA HIS A 124 9.25 -5.39 -17.74
C HIS A 124 8.26 -6.06 -18.72
N ASP A 125 8.16 -7.39 -18.62
CA ASP A 125 7.27 -8.18 -19.46
C ASP A 125 5.83 -8.11 -18.94
N ILE A 126 4.90 -7.72 -19.80
CA ILE A 126 3.45 -7.68 -19.51
C ILE A 126 2.87 -9.05 -19.09
N LYS A 127 3.57 -10.14 -19.42
CA LYS A 127 3.19 -11.50 -19.02
C LYS A 127 3.67 -11.89 -17.63
N VAL A 128 4.42 -10.98 -16.98
CA VAL A 128 5.05 -11.22 -15.68
C VAL A 128 4.66 -10.15 -14.68
N CYS A 129 4.69 -8.89 -15.07
CA CYS A 129 4.43 -7.76 -14.18
C CYS A 129 2.93 -7.49 -14.01
N VAL A 130 2.55 -7.00 -12.83
CA VAL A 130 1.19 -6.56 -12.54
C VAL A 130 1.21 -5.18 -11.87
N GLY A 131 0.17 -4.39 -12.15
CA GLY A 131 -0.22 -3.26 -11.31
C GLY A 131 -1.31 -3.70 -10.33
N TRP A 132 -1.66 -2.84 -9.40
CA TRP A 132 -2.65 -3.11 -8.36
C TRP A 132 -3.74 -2.06 -8.34
N LEU A 133 -5.00 -2.47 -8.53
CA LEU A 133 -6.17 -1.67 -8.23
C LEU A 133 -6.79 -2.17 -6.92
N ILE A 134 -6.77 -1.33 -5.89
CA ILE A 134 -7.24 -1.67 -4.54
C ILE A 134 -8.47 -0.82 -4.27
N THR A 135 -9.62 -1.45 -4.05
CA THR A 135 -10.85 -0.79 -3.61
C THR A 135 -11.06 -1.11 -2.13
N LEU A 136 -11.02 -0.07 -1.31
CA LEU A 136 -11.20 -0.14 0.14
C LEU A 136 -12.69 -0.13 0.51
N SER A 137 -13.02 -0.41 1.76
CA SER A 137 -14.39 -0.25 2.26
C SER A 137 -14.87 1.19 2.05
N GLY A 138 -16.14 1.37 1.73
CA GLY A 138 -16.66 2.69 1.36
C GLY A 138 -16.38 3.10 -0.10
N GLY A 139 -15.65 2.30 -0.88
CA GLY A 139 -15.45 2.48 -2.32
C GLY A 139 -14.23 3.29 -2.72
N VAL A 140 -13.47 3.84 -1.77
CA VAL A 140 -12.23 4.58 -2.08
C VAL A 140 -11.23 3.64 -2.75
N SER A 141 -10.67 4.05 -3.89
CA SER A 141 -9.79 3.20 -4.70
C SER A 141 -8.42 3.82 -4.93
N VAL A 142 -7.40 2.95 -4.90
CA VAL A 142 -5.99 3.28 -5.15
C VAL A 142 -5.48 2.40 -6.26
N TYR A 143 -4.93 3.01 -7.31
CA TYR A 143 -4.23 2.32 -8.39
C TYR A 143 -2.73 2.58 -8.27
N ALA A 144 -1.93 1.53 -8.17
CA ALA A 144 -0.49 1.57 -8.27
C ALA A 144 -0.07 0.89 -9.57
N THR A 145 0.55 1.62 -10.50
CA THR A 145 0.89 1.10 -11.82
C THR A 145 1.87 -0.07 -11.78
N GLY A 146 2.69 -0.16 -10.72
CA GLY A 146 3.90 -0.96 -10.77
C GLY A 146 4.86 -0.43 -11.83
N ASP A 147 5.87 -1.19 -12.18
CA ASP A 147 6.81 -0.85 -13.24
C ASP A 147 6.20 -1.18 -14.61
N THR A 148 6.03 -0.15 -15.45
CA THR A 148 5.28 -0.28 -16.70
C THR A 148 5.59 0.80 -17.72
N SER A 149 5.26 0.55 -18.97
CA SER A 149 4.86 1.51 -20.01
C SER A 149 3.34 1.50 -20.19
N THR A 150 2.83 2.25 -21.16
CA THR A 150 1.41 2.28 -21.50
C THR A 150 0.86 0.90 -21.78
N THR A 151 -0.29 0.57 -21.20
CA THR A 151 -1.03 -0.67 -21.46
C THR A 151 -2.43 -0.38 -21.99
N ASP A 152 -2.99 -1.31 -22.75
CA ASP A 152 -4.35 -1.16 -23.31
C ASP A 152 -5.41 -1.04 -22.21
N GLN A 153 -5.22 -1.73 -21.09
CA GLN A 153 -6.17 -1.73 -19.98
C GLN A 153 -6.28 -0.36 -19.29
N MET A 154 -5.28 0.52 -19.41
CA MET A 154 -5.36 1.87 -18.80
C MET A 154 -6.57 2.68 -19.33
N ALA A 155 -6.96 2.46 -20.57
CA ALA A 155 -8.17 3.09 -21.12
C ALA A 155 -9.46 2.55 -20.47
N GLU A 156 -9.50 1.27 -20.14
CA GLU A 156 -10.64 0.64 -19.45
C GLU A 156 -10.74 1.12 -17.98
N LEU A 157 -9.60 1.40 -17.35
CA LEU A 157 -9.54 1.92 -15.98
C LEU A 157 -10.17 3.31 -15.85
N ALA A 158 -10.28 4.08 -16.92
CA ALA A 158 -10.94 5.39 -16.91
C ALA A 158 -12.41 5.34 -16.46
N GLU A 159 -13.11 4.24 -16.73
CA GLU A 159 -14.50 4.04 -16.36
C GLU A 159 -14.69 3.56 -14.91
N ARG A 160 -13.59 3.32 -14.19
CA ARG A 160 -13.61 2.77 -12.82
C ARG A 160 -13.75 3.87 -11.75
N GLY A 161 -13.63 5.16 -12.13
CA GLY A 161 -13.74 6.28 -11.18
C GLY A 161 -12.67 6.24 -10.08
N ILE A 162 -11.42 5.96 -10.44
CA ILE A 162 -10.31 5.80 -9.50
C ILE A 162 -10.06 7.10 -8.73
N HIS A 163 -9.94 6.99 -7.39
CA HIS A 163 -9.69 8.15 -6.53
C HIS A 163 -8.22 8.56 -6.55
N TYR A 164 -7.30 7.63 -6.35
CA TYR A 164 -5.85 7.89 -6.28
C TYR A 164 -5.11 6.95 -7.23
N ALA A 165 -4.27 7.49 -8.11
CA ALA A 165 -3.46 6.70 -9.03
C ALA A 165 -2.00 7.13 -8.99
N PHE A 166 -1.10 6.17 -8.81
CA PHE A 166 0.34 6.34 -8.76
C PHE A 166 0.95 5.92 -10.08
N PHE A 167 1.67 6.83 -10.75
CA PHE A 167 2.29 6.62 -12.07
C PHE A 167 3.80 6.62 -11.97
N VAL A 168 4.43 5.50 -12.34
CA VAL A 168 5.88 5.40 -12.47
C VAL A 168 6.36 6.33 -13.60
N CYS A 169 7.48 7.05 -13.39
CA CYS A 169 7.96 8.02 -14.37
C CYS A 169 9.49 8.24 -14.32
N ASP A 170 10.27 7.16 -14.12
CA ASP A 170 11.73 7.28 -14.05
C ASP A 170 12.40 7.59 -15.41
N GLY A 171 11.76 7.26 -16.53
CA GLY A 171 12.22 7.56 -17.89
C GLY A 171 13.44 6.75 -18.32
N ARG A 172 13.83 5.74 -17.56
CA ARG A 172 14.98 4.88 -17.88
C ARG A 172 14.58 3.43 -18.05
N PHE A 173 13.82 2.92 -17.11
CA PHE A 173 13.36 1.53 -17.07
C PHE A 173 11.87 1.44 -17.36
N ASN A 174 11.13 2.52 -17.11
CA ASN A 174 9.70 2.66 -17.23
C ASN A 174 9.30 3.86 -18.09
N MET A 175 8.03 4.26 -18.00
CA MET A 175 7.50 5.48 -18.63
C MET A 175 8.43 6.66 -18.38
N ASP A 176 8.67 7.44 -19.41
CA ASP A 176 9.18 8.80 -19.20
C ASP A 176 8.06 9.74 -18.69
N MET A 177 8.39 10.99 -18.43
CA MET A 177 7.44 11.94 -17.86
C MET A 177 6.28 12.23 -18.80
N ASP A 178 6.51 12.33 -20.10
CA ASP A 178 5.48 12.64 -21.09
C ASP A 178 4.52 11.44 -21.25
N GLU A 179 5.05 10.23 -21.28
CA GLU A 179 4.25 8.99 -21.30
C GLU A 179 3.42 8.83 -20.02
N ALA A 180 4.01 9.09 -18.85
CA ALA A 180 3.29 9.03 -17.57
C ALA A 180 2.14 10.05 -17.49
N ILE A 181 2.37 11.28 -18.00
CA ILE A 181 1.35 12.32 -18.13
C ILE A 181 0.22 11.86 -19.07
N ALA A 182 0.56 11.24 -20.21
CA ALA A 182 -0.43 10.73 -21.16
C ALA A 182 -1.27 9.60 -20.52
N CYS A 183 -0.64 8.66 -19.80
CA CYS A 183 -1.32 7.59 -19.06
C CYS A 183 -2.25 8.15 -17.98
N ALA A 184 -1.80 9.13 -17.19
CA ALA A 184 -2.63 9.76 -16.17
C ALA A 184 -3.86 10.45 -16.77
N LYS A 185 -3.71 11.14 -17.90
CA LYS A 185 -4.82 11.74 -18.64
C LYS A 185 -5.77 10.69 -19.22
N THR A 186 -5.29 9.49 -19.53
CA THR A 186 -6.09 8.37 -20.00
C THR A 186 -6.87 7.73 -18.85
N VAL A 187 -6.24 7.44 -17.72
CA VAL A 187 -6.85 6.80 -16.54
C VAL A 187 -7.86 7.73 -15.83
N LYS A 188 -7.62 9.03 -15.85
CA LYS A 188 -8.53 10.07 -15.30
C LYS A 188 -8.86 9.88 -13.81
N ALA A 189 -7.88 9.46 -13.01
CA ALA A 189 -8.07 9.42 -11.56
C ALA A 189 -8.32 10.81 -10.99
N GLN A 190 -9.07 10.89 -9.86
CA GLN A 190 -9.32 12.17 -9.18
C GLN A 190 -8.00 12.80 -8.70
N HIS A 191 -7.09 11.97 -8.18
CA HIS A 191 -5.74 12.37 -7.79
C HIS A 191 -4.72 11.50 -8.52
N SER A 192 -3.85 12.13 -9.31
CA SER A 192 -2.75 11.48 -10.01
C SER A 192 -1.42 11.88 -9.37
N ILE A 193 -0.62 10.87 -8.98
CA ILE A 193 0.57 11.03 -8.15
C ILE A 193 1.77 10.44 -8.89
N PRO A 194 2.82 11.23 -9.18
CA PRO A 194 4.05 10.68 -9.71
C PRO A 194 4.82 9.96 -8.59
N TYR A 195 5.29 8.75 -8.87
CA TYR A 195 6.14 8.00 -7.96
C TYR A 195 7.22 7.25 -8.74
N HIS A 196 8.16 6.57 -8.09
CA HIS A 196 9.27 5.88 -8.76
C HIS A 196 9.91 6.74 -9.87
N MET A 197 10.32 7.95 -9.50
CA MET A 197 10.63 9.02 -10.46
C MET A 197 12.06 9.00 -10.96
N ALA A 198 12.97 8.36 -10.23
CA ALA A 198 14.39 8.28 -10.60
C ALA A 198 15.01 7.01 -10.04
N PRO A 199 15.94 6.37 -10.76
CA PRO A 199 16.63 5.18 -10.29
C PRO A 199 17.35 5.43 -8.95
N GLY A 200 17.08 4.60 -7.95
CA GLY A 200 17.71 4.65 -6.62
C GLY A 200 17.32 5.83 -5.73
N ALA A 201 16.44 6.72 -6.17
CA ALA A 201 15.91 7.79 -5.34
C ALA A 201 14.54 7.42 -4.75
N LEU A 202 14.31 7.79 -3.48
CA LEU A 202 13.01 7.61 -2.85
C LEU A 202 11.97 8.62 -3.39
N PHE A 203 12.42 9.84 -3.68
CA PHE A 203 11.61 10.93 -4.19
C PHE A 203 12.48 11.97 -4.92
N ASP A 204 11.94 12.62 -5.93
CA ASP A 204 12.56 13.72 -6.64
C ASP A 204 11.55 14.86 -6.85
N GLN A 205 11.67 15.93 -6.06
CA GLN A 205 10.76 17.07 -6.08
C GLN A 205 10.68 17.73 -7.46
N LYS A 206 11.83 17.91 -8.13
CA LYS A 206 11.86 18.60 -9.44
C LYS A 206 11.14 17.78 -10.51
N ARG A 207 11.32 16.47 -10.48
CA ARG A 207 10.62 15.59 -11.41
C ARG A 207 9.12 15.51 -11.09
N ALA A 208 8.74 15.47 -9.80
CA ALA A 208 7.34 15.51 -9.40
C ALA A 208 6.62 16.78 -9.90
N GLU A 209 7.30 17.93 -9.88
CA GLU A 209 6.78 19.21 -10.39
C GLU A 209 6.56 19.20 -11.91
N MET A 210 7.29 18.37 -12.66
CA MET A 210 7.12 18.22 -14.12
C MET A 210 5.85 17.42 -14.48
N PHE A 211 5.30 16.64 -13.57
CA PHE A 211 4.11 15.81 -13.80
C PHE A 211 2.84 16.69 -13.83
N ASP A 212 2.60 17.35 -14.97
CA ASP A 212 1.52 18.34 -15.11
C ASP A 212 0.23 17.71 -15.66
N VAL A 213 -0.69 17.35 -14.76
CA VAL A 213 -1.98 16.73 -15.06
C VAL A 213 -3.09 17.30 -14.18
N PRO A 214 -4.37 17.24 -14.63
CA PRO A 214 -5.50 17.51 -13.76
C PRO A 214 -5.50 16.59 -12.52
N GLY A 215 -5.81 17.15 -11.36
CA GLY A 215 -5.83 16.38 -10.11
C GLY A 215 -4.44 15.92 -9.61
N ARG A 216 -3.36 16.55 -10.12
CA ARG A 216 -2.02 16.25 -9.63
C ARG A 216 -1.92 16.43 -8.12
N LEU A 217 -1.39 15.41 -7.45
CA LEU A 217 -0.98 15.48 -6.05
C LEU A 217 0.51 15.12 -5.95
N ILE A 218 1.34 16.02 -5.43
CA ILE A 218 2.73 15.73 -5.13
C ILE A 218 2.81 15.25 -3.69
N LEU A 219 3.28 14.02 -3.51
CA LEU A 219 3.37 13.37 -2.21
C LEU A 219 4.84 12.99 -1.97
N PRO A 220 5.58 13.73 -1.12
CA PRO A 220 6.96 13.39 -0.76
C PRO A 220 7.06 12.04 -0.03
N ALA A 221 8.20 11.36 -0.17
CA ALA A 221 8.48 10.15 0.59
C ALA A 221 8.41 10.43 2.10
N GLY A 222 7.78 9.52 2.85
CA GLY A 222 7.52 9.66 4.28
C GLY A 222 6.26 10.46 4.62
N GLN A 223 5.54 11.00 3.63
CA GLN A 223 4.28 11.69 3.88
C GLN A 223 3.09 10.71 3.89
N GLU A 224 2.23 10.85 4.89
CA GLU A 224 0.97 10.14 5.01
C GLU A 224 -0.20 11.10 4.72
N ILE A 225 -1.21 10.60 4.01
CA ILE A 225 -2.46 11.31 3.71
C ILE A 225 -3.66 10.48 4.15
N THR A 226 -4.79 11.16 4.44
CA THR A 226 -6.10 10.51 4.55
C THR A 226 -6.69 10.35 3.16
N LEU A 227 -7.23 9.17 2.87
CA LEU A 227 -7.92 8.88 1.62
C LEU A 227 -9.41 9.16 1.81
N GLU A 228 -10.00 9.94 0.90
CA GLU A 228 -11.40 10.40 0.91
C GLU A 228 -12.12 9.99 -0.38
#